data_9cac7d8f52fdaef8be8691c12676b9ef
#
_entry.id   9cac7d8f52fdaef8be8691c12676b9ef
#
_cell.length_a   1.000
_cell.length_b   1.000
_cell.length_c   1.000
_cell.angle_alpha   90.00
_cell.angle_beta   90.00
_cell.angle_gamma   90.00
#
_symmetry.space_group_name_H-M   'P 1'
#
loop_
_entity.id
_entity.type
_entity.pdbx_description
1 polymer ?
#
loop_
_entity_poly.entity_id
_entity_poly.type
_entity_poly.pdbx_seq_one_letter_code
_entity_poly.pdbx_strand_id
1 'polypeptide(L)'
;MQRKNEKTIIAVMLSAFLLVTFLGVEVQVKASNGSAEIDVSVRGTYLYVDPNRSSEVESPGIFDLQSNDISPGDTILITFEGTVDVYGEDDYYTLEYLIGVFSSTNQLLSVTEADRVPDAINAGDDYTTSQTYFSQETTDIPEDFQITPSTGFSIQVPQNAKYLFISMLDSWYPDNTSPNQIAVTIEKQTIGFPLEYVLAIIIIAAIVLIVLFFILKGRKKKQK
;
A
#
# COMPACT_ATOMS: atom_id res chain seq x y z
N MET A 1 51.81 0.80 25.73
CA MET A 1 51.22 -0.45 25.18
C MET A 1 49.68 -0.40 25.14
N GLN A 2 49.00 0.33 26.00
CA GLN A 2 47.54 0.46 26.08
C GLN A 2 46.89 1.13 24.86
N ARG A 3 47.46 2.20 24.34
CA ARG A 3 46.98 2.94 23.15
C ARG A 3 46.94 2.13 21.84
N LYS A 4 47.78 1.09 21.71
CA LYS A 4 47.85 0.26 20.52
C LYS A 4 46.64 -0.68 20.44
N ASN A 5 46.14 -1.18 21.59
CA ASN A 5 44.97 -2.06 21.65
C ASN A 5 43.68 -1.31 21.41
N GLU A 6 43.56 -0.04 21.84
CA GLU A 6 42.35 0.77 21.61
C GLU A 6 42.16 1.08 20.12
N LYS A 7 43.23 1.40 19.41
CA LYS A 7 43.18 1.64 17.96
C LYS A 7 42.77 0.39 17.17
N THR A 8 43.25 -0.79 17.60
CA THR A 8 42.87 -2.06 16.95
C THR A 8 41.39 -2.38 17.18
N ILE A 9 40.84 -2.12 18.37
CA ILE A 9 39.44 -2.33 18.70
C ILE A 9 38.53 -1.41 17.87
N ILE A 10 38.89 -0.13 17.77
CA ILE A 10 38.16 0.87 16.98
C ILE A 10 38.19 0.46 15.51
N ALA A 11 39.33 0.01 14.98
CA ALA A 11 39.44 -0.44 13.59
C ALA A 11 38.57 -1.68 13.30
N VAL A 12 38.52 -2.65 14.21
CA VAL A 12 37.65 -3.85 14.06
C VAL A 12 36.17 -3.47 14.13
N MET A 13 35.78 -2.56 15.04
CA MET A 13 34.38 -2.08 15.10
C MET A 13 34.00 -1.27 13.87
N LEU A 14 34.89 -0.42 13.35
CA LEU A 14 34.62 0.33 12.12
C LEU A 14 34.52 -0.61 10.90
N SER A 15 35.37 -1.63 10.82
CA SER A 15 35.33 -2.63 9.75
C SER A 15 34.05 -3.46 9.79
N ALA A 16 33.59 -3.85 10.99
CA ALA A 16 32.31 -4.57 11.15
C ALA A 16 31.12 -3.69 10.79
N PHE A 17 31.15 -2.41 11.16
CA PHE A 17 30.10 -1.46 10.80
C PHE A 17 30.08 -1.17 9.29
N LEU A 18 31.26 -1.00 8.65
CA LEU A 18 31.36 -0.84 7.21
C LEU A 18 30.88 -2.10 6.45
N LEU A 19 31.14 -3.30 6.96
CA LEU A 19 30.68 -4.54 6.33
C LEU A 19 29.14 -4.65 6.33
N VAL A 20 28.49 -4.18 7.38
CA VAL A 20 27.00 -4.17 7.47
C VAL A 20 26.41 -3.14 6.50
N THR A 21 27.08 -2.01 6.27
CA THR A 21 26.59 -0.99 5.31
C THR A 21 26.89 -1.32 3.85
N PHE A 22 27.88 -2.19 3.57
CA PHE A 22 28.20 -2.65 2.21
C PHE A 22 27.42 -3.89 1.76
N LEU A 23 26.84 -4.65 2.67
CA LEU A 23 25.83 -5.63 2.32
C LEU A 23 24.58 -4.84 1.97
N GLY A 24 24.42 -4.46 0.70
CA GLY A 24 23.21 -3.84 0.18
C GLY A 24 22.01 -4.67 0.62
N VAL A 25 21.34 -4.25 1.68
CA VAL A 25 20.16 -4.93 2.20
C VAL A 25 19.05 -4.63 1.20
N GLU A 26 18.87 -5.49 0.22
CA GLU A 26 17.64 -5.52 -0.55
C GLU A 26 16.52 -5.96 0.40
N VAL A 27 15.69 -5.01 0.80
CA VAL A 27 14.47 -5.31 1.53
C VAL A 27 13.55 -6.05 0.56
N GLN A 28 13.42 -7.35 0.73
CA GLN A 28 12.46 -8.14 -0.02
C GLN A 28 11.09 -7.89 0.59
N VAL A 29 10.26 -7.14 -0.11
CA VAL A 29 8.82 -7.06 0.19
C VAL A 29 8.22 -8.36 -0.32
N LYS A 30 7.81 -9.23 0.60
CA LYS A 30 7.13 -10.47 0.29
C LYS A 30 5.63 -10.24 0.49
N ALA A 31 4.81 -10.55 -0.52
CA ALA A 31 3.38 -10.67 -0.32
C ALA A 31 3.09 -11.63 0.84
N SER A 32 2.23 -11.23 1.75
CA SER A 32 1.77 -12.11 2.83
C SER A 32 0.87 -13.18 2.22
N ASN A 33 0.70 -14.32 2.90
CA ASN A 33 -0.09 -15.45 2.42
C ASN A 33 -1.61 -15.18 2.31
N GLY A 34 -2.06 -13.94 2.38
CA GLY A 34 -3.44 -13.51 2.26
C GLY A 34 -3.57 -12.43 1.18
N SER A 35 -3.86 -12.84 -0.05
CA SER A 35 -4.46 -11.96 -1.06
C SER A 35 -5.97 -12.14 -1.00
N ALA A 36 -6.68 -11.04 -1.09
CA ALA A 36 -8.14 -11.05 -1.25
C ALA A 36 -8.49 -10.36 -2.56
N GLU A 37 -9.50 -10.88 -3.24
CA GLU A 37 -9.97 -10.38 -4.52
C GLU A 37 -11.40 -9.86 -4.37
N ILE A 38 -11.67 -8.74 -5.02
CA ILE A 38 -13.02 -8.21 -5.19
C ILE A 38 -13.28 -7.90 -6.66
N ASP A 39 -14.51 -8.07 -7.06
CA ASP A 39 -14.99 -7.65 -8.36
C ASP A 39 -15.47 -6.19 -8.31
N VAL A 40 -15.01 -5.37 -9.26
CA VAL A 40 -15.46 -3.99 -9.44
C VAL A 40 -16.18 -3.87 -10.77
N SER A 41 -17.41 -3.38 -10.73
CA SER A 41 -18.17 -3.12 -11.95
C SER A 41 -17.63 -1.91 -12.70
N VAL A 42 -17.56 -1.99 -14.03
CA VAL A 42 -17.21 -0.85 -14.89
C VAL A 42 -18.25 0.30 -14.79
N ARG A 43 -19.45 0.03 -14.28
CA ARG A 43 -20.48 1.01 -13.97
C ARG A 43 -20.51 1.39 -12.48
N GLY A 44 -19.63 0.80 -11.68
CA GLY A 44 -19.57 1.03 -10.23
C GLY A 44 -18.81 2.30 -9.89
N THR A 45 -19.46 3.20 -9.13
CA THR A 45 -18.80 4.40 -8.67
C THR A 45 -19.28 4.89 -7.32
N TYR A 46 -18.38 5.51 -6.56
CA TYR A 46 -18.69 6.30 -5.37
C TYR A 46 -18.76 7.81 -5.66
N LEU A 47 -18.50 8.23 -6.90
CA LEU A 47 -18.61 9.63 -7.29
C LEU A 47 -20.07 10.05 -7.47
N TYR A 48 -20.33 11.36 -7.41
CA TYR A 48 -21.61 11.95 -7.77
C TYR A 48 -21.96 11.65 -9.23
N VAL A 49 -23.22 11.36 -9.49
CA VAL A 49 -23.74 11.16 -10.84
C VAL A 49 -25.00 12.00 -11.04
N ASP A 50 -25.12 12.62 -12.20
CA ASP A 50 -26.31 13.37 -12.58
C ASP A 50 -27.59 12.54 -12.38
N PRO A 51 -28.62 13.07 -11.70
CA PRO A 51 -29.89 12.37 -11.46
C PRO A 51 -30.54 11.77 -12.70
N ASN A 52 -30.34 12.40 -13.86
CA ASN A 52 -30.89 11.89 -15.13
C ASN A 52 -30.15 10.66 -15.66
N ARG A 53 -29.02 10.29 -15.05
CA ARG A 53 -28.11 9.21 -15.48
C ARG A 53 -27.88 8.17 -14.39
N SER A 54 -28.49 8.35 -13.25
CA SER A 54 -28.23 7.56 -12.03
C SER A 54 -28.82 6.15 -12.05
N SER A 55 -29.78 5.86 -12.93
CA SER A 55 -30.53 4.59 -12.92
C SER A 55 -29.73 3.38 -13.38
N GLU A 56 -28.62 3.59 -14.06
CA GLU A 56 -27.78 2.54 -14.64
C GLU A 56 -26.41 2.41 -13.97
N VAL A 57 -26.20 3.18 -12.90
CA VAL A 57 -24.98 3.18 -12.12
C VAL A 57 -25.05 2.12 -11.03
N GLU A 58 -23.98 1.38 -10.88
CA GLU A 58 -23.84 0.32 -9.88
C GLU A 58 -23.05 0.80 -8.65
N SER A 59 -23.04 -0.01 -7.60
CA SER A 59 -22.23 0.26 -6.42
C SER A 59 -20.74 0.07 -6.72
N PRO A 60 -19.85 0.87 -6.09
CA PRO A 60 -18.40 0.62 -6.14
C PRO A 60 -18.06 -0.71 -5.48
N GLY A 61 -16.85 -1.20 -5.73
CA GLY A 61 -16.28 -2.26 -4.92
C GLY A 61 -16.03 -1.75 -3.49
N ILE A 62 -16.45 -2.54 -2.50
CA ILE A 62 -16.24 -2.21 -1.08
C ILE A 62 -15.47 -3.36 -0.43
N PHE A 63 -14.25 -3.07 0.00
CA PHE A 63 -13.37 -4.02 0.62
C PHE A 63 -13.29 -3.79 2.14
N ASP A 64 -13.61 -4.81 2.93
CA ASP A 64 -13.48 -4.78 4.39
C ASP A 64 -12.05 -5.18 4.78
N LEU A 65 -11.27 -4.19 5.23
CA LEU A 65 -9.89 -4.36 5.60
C LEU A 65 -9.73 -5.32 6.79
N GLN A 66 -10.59 -5.18 7.80
CA GLN A 66 -10.49 -5.96 9.04
C GLN A 66 -10.81 -7.45 8.81
N SER A 67 -11.80 -7.74 7.97
CA SER A 67 -12.16 -9.11 7.61
C SER A 67 -11.04 -9.83 6.84
N ASN A 68 -10.08 -9.08 6.32
CA ASN A 68 -8.92 -9.58 5.57
C ASN A 68 -7.58 -9.39 6.33
N ASP A 69 -7.62 -9.27 7.67
CA ASP A 69 -6.46 -9.12 8.54
C ASP A 69 -5.56 -7.92 8.20
N ILE A 70 -6.14 -6.88 7.60
CA ILE A 70 -5.47 -5.62 7.28
C ILE A 70 -5.86 -4.57 8.33
N SER A 71 -4.85 -3.91 8.88
CA SER A 71 -5.01 -2.94 9.97
C SER A 71 -4.42 -1.57 9.58
N PRO A 72 -4.87 -0.48 10.23
CA PRO A 72 -4.22 0.82 10.10
C PRO A 72 -2.71 0.74 10.33
N GLY A 73 -1.93 1.36 9.44
CA GLY A 73 -0.47 1.31 9.44
C GLY A 73 0.13 0.19 8.58
N ASP A 74 -0.63 -0.82 8.20
CA ASP A 74 -0.18 -1.81 7.23
C ASP A 74 0.00 -1.17 5.85
N THR A 75 0.94 -1.67 5.07
CA THR A 75 1.04 -1.34 3.64
C THR A 75 0.32 -2.41 2.84
N ILE A 76 -0.52 -2.00 1.92
CA ILE A 76 -1.20 -2.89 0.97
C ILE A 76 -0.70 -2.63 -0.45
N LEU A 77 -0.67 -3.69 -1.25
CA LEU A 77 -0.48 -3.66 -2.69
C LEU A 77 -1.83 -3.90 -3.35
N ILE A 78 -2.24 -3.01 -4.21
CA ILE A 78 -3.46 -3.12 -4.99
C ILE A 78 -3.04 -3.35 -6.44
N THR A 79 -3.51 -4.44 -7.03
CA THR A 79 -3.37 -4.74 -8.45
C THR A 79 -4.74 -4.97 -9.05
N PHE A 80 -4.91 -4.72 -10.33
CA PHE A 80 -6.15 -5.02 -11.02
C PHE A 80 -5.91 -5.44 -12.46
N GLU A 81 -6.86 -6.22 -12.98
CA GLU A 81 -6.90 -6.65 -14.37
C GLU A 81 -8.31 -6.44 -14.92
N GLY A 82 -8.40 -5.92 -16.13
CA GLY A 82 -9.68 -5.73 -16.80
C GLY A 82 -9.56 -4.91 -18.07
N THR A 83 -10.60 -5.00 -18.86
CA THR A 83 -10.79 -4.17 -20.05
C THR A 83 -12.14 -3.48 -19.96
N VAL A 84 -12.25 -2.31 -20.53
CA VAL A 84 -13.46 -1.51 -20.53
C VAL A 84 -13.66 -0.90 -21.93
N ASP A 85 -14.88 -0.85 -22.36
CA ASP A 85 -15.35 0.01 -23.43
C ASP A 85 -16.14 1.16 -22.78
N VAL A 86 -15.62 2.35 -22.86
CA VAL A 86 -16.18 3.57 -22.24
C VAL A 86 -17.09 4.36 -23.20
N TYR A 87 -17.30 3.85 -24.41
CA TYR A 87 -18.12 4.53 -25.44
C TYR A 87 -19.27 3.67 -25.95
N GLY A 88 -19.37 2.40 -25.53
CA GLY A 88 -20.41 1.48 -26.00
C GLY A 88 -20.29 1.09 -27.47
N GLU A 89 -19.07 1.13 -28.04
CA GLU A 89 -18.79 0.86 -29.45
C GLU A 89 -18.17 -0.53 -29.69
N ASP A 90 -18.15 -1.41 -28.66
CA ASP A 90 -17.48 -2.71 -28.63
C ASP A 90 -15.95 -2.65 -28.86
N ASP A 91 -15.32 -1.51 -28.55
CA ASP A 91 -13.89 -1.29 -28.61
C ASP A 91 -13.30 -1.29 -27.21
N TYR A 92 -12.74 -2.43 -26.80
CA TYR A 92 -12.27 -2.67 -25.43
C TYR A 92 -10.84 -2.25 -25.23
N TYR A 93 -10.62 -1.33 -24.32
CA TYR A 93 -9.30 -0.85 -23.92
C TYR A 93 -8.85 -1.48 -22.60
N THR A 94 -7.55 -1.68 -22.44
CA THR A 94 -6.99 -2.03 -21.15
C THR A 94 -7.21 -0.86 -20.19
N LEU A 95 -7.74 -1.15 -19.01
CA LEU A 95 -8.02 -0.15 -17.99
C LEU A 95 -6.71 0.49 -17.51
N GLU A 96 -6.63 1.82 -17.58
CA GLU A 96 -5.41 2.56 -17.23
C GLU A 96 -5.30 2.85 -15.74
N TYR A 97 -6.41 3.05 -15.05
CA TYR A 97 -6.46 3.30 -13.62
C TYR A 97 -7.87 3.09 -13.05
N LEU A 98 -7.89 2.88 -11.74
CA LEU A 98 -9.07 2.98 -10.89
C LEU A 98 -8.86 4.11 -9.88
N ILE A 99 -9.91 4.47 -9.17
CA ILE A 99 -9.83 5.37 -8.03
C ILE A 99 -10.24 4.64 -6.76
N GLY A 100 -9.65 5.05 -5.63
CA GLY A 100 -9.92 4.46 -4.33
C GLY A 100 -10.05 5.52 -3.25
N VAL A 101 -10.86 5.22 -2.22
CA VAL A 101 -10.94 6.05 -1.02
C VAL A 101 -11.09 5.17 0.22
N PHE A 102 -10.31 5.46 1.25
CA PHE A 102 -10.45 4.82 2.56
C PHE A 102 -11.61 5.42 3.35
N SER A 103 -12.24 4.60 4.17
CA SER A 103 -13.33 5.06 5.05
C SER A 103 -13.34 4.34 6.40
N SER A 104 -13.86 5.01 7.42
CA SER A 104 -14.10 4.39 8.73
C SER A 104 -15.40 3.59 8.80
N THR A 105 -16.31 3.77 7.85
CA THR A 105 -17.57 3.03 7.71
C THR A 105 -17.76 2.54 6.28
N ASN A 106 -18.71 1.63 6.08
CA ASN A 106 -19.14 1.19 4.75
C ASN A 106 -20.36 1.98 4.25
N GLN A 107 -20.62 3.14 4.81
CA GLN A 107 -21.74 3.98 4.39
C GLN A 107 -21.46 4.60 3.02
N LEU A 108 -22.42 4.44 2.12
CA LEU A 108 -22.45 5.09 0.83
C LEU A 108 -23.76 5.86 0.70
N LEU A 109 -23.69 7.16 0.42
CA LEU A 109 -24.84 8.00 0.20
C LEU A 109 -25.47 7.75 -1.18
N SER A 110 -26.61 8.40 -1.45
CA SER A 110 -27.28 8.32 -2.74
C SER A 110 -26.35 8.72 -3.87
N VAL A 111 -26.48 8.08 -5.03
CA VAL A 111 -25.67 8.34 -6.22
C VAL A 111 -25.76 9.80 -6.73
N THR A 112 -26.80 10.51 -6.33
CA THR A 112 -27.04 11.92 -6.68
C THR A 112 -26.62 12.91 -5.60
N GLU A 113 -25.91 12.44 -4.56
CA GLU A 113 -25.35 13.29 -3.52
C GLU A 113 -23.83 13.49 -3.76
N ALA A 114 -23.30 14.65 -3.44
CA ALA A 114 -21.87 14.87 -3.36
C ALA A 114 -21.30 14.18 -2.10
N ASP A 115 -19.99 13.98 -2.05
CA ASP A 115 -19.30 13.36 -0.92
C ASP A 115 -19.97 12.06 -0.45
N ARG A 116 -20.22 11.14 -1.38
CA ARG A 116 -20.98 9.91 -1.13
C ARG A 116 -20.34 8.98 -0.10
N VAL A 117 -19.08 9.18 0.24
CA VAL A 117 -18.37 8.48 1.32
C VAL A 117 -18.15 9.46 2.48
N PRO A 118 -19.16 9.67 3.37
CA PRO A 118 -19.15 10.77 4.35
C PRO A 118 -18.05 10.64 5.41
N ASP A 119 -17.51 9.43 5.59
CA ASP A 119 -16.42 9.12 6.52
C ASP A 119 -15.12 8.81 5.79
N ALA A 120 -14.90 9.45 4.64
CA ALA A 120 -13.68 9.34 3.85
C ALA A 120 -12.44 9.73 4.66
N ILE A 121 -11.34 9.06 4.42
CA ILE A 121 -10.07 9.26 5.13
C ILE A 121 -8.95 9.44 4.10
N ASN A 122 -8.29 10.59 4.16
CA ASN A 122 -7.16 10.90 3.30
C ASN A 122 -5.99 9.92 3.55
N ALA A 123 -5.49 9.33 2.49
CA ALA A 123 -4.35 8.40 2.52
C ALA A 123 -2.99 9.13 2.51
N GLY A 124 -2.99 10.45 2.31
CA GLY A 124 -1.83 11.34 2.22
C GLY A 124 -1.91 12.24 1.00
N ASP A 125 -1.47 13.47 1.13
CA ASP A 125 -1.60 14.51 0.09
C ASP A 125 -0.92 14.13 -1.24
N ASP A 126 0.14 13.31 -1.19
CA ASP A 126 0.87 12.84 -2.38
C ASP A 126 0.06 11.86 -3.25
N TYR A 127 -1.05 11.33 -2.74
CA TYR A 127 -1.87 10.33 -3.42
C TYR A 127 -3.19 10.88 -3.94
N THR A 128 -3.61 12.06 -3.46
CA THR A 128 -4.89 12.69 -3.81
C THR A 128 -4.98 12.96 -5.31
N THR A 129 -6.10 12.62 -5.92
CA THR A 129 -6.35 12.91 -7.35
C THR A 129 -6.66 14.39 -7.58
N SER A 130 -6.61 14.78 -8.84
CA SER A 130 -7.12 16.11 -9.23
C SER A 130 -8.63 16.11 -9.16
N GLN A 131 -9.18 17.20 -8.66
CA GLN A 131 -10.63 17.38 -8.52
C GLN A 131 -11.37 17.17 -9.85
N THR A 132 -12.41 16.35 -9.81
CA THR A 132 -13.25 16.01 -10.96
C THR A 132 -14.59 16.74 -10.92
N TYR A 133 -15.13 17.01 -12.10
CA TYR A 133 -16.38 17.75 -12.26
C TYR A 133 -17.26 17.11 -13.31
N PHE A 134 -18.57 17.12 -13.06
CA PHE A 134 -19.58 16.95 -14.08
C PHE A 134 -20.28 18.29 -14.33
N SER A 135 -20.05 18.89 -15.49
CA SER A 135 -20.46 20.27 -15.78
C SER A 135 -19.87 21.27 -14.77
N GLN A 136 -20.65 21.81 -13.86
CA GLN A 136 -20.22 22.74 -12.81
C GLN A 136 -20.27 22.12 -11.41
N GLU A 137 -20.76 20.89 -11.30
CA GLU A 137 -20.87 20.18 -10.03
C GLU A 137 -19.59 19.38 -9.78
N THR A 138 -19.04 19.48 -8.59
CA THR A 138 -17.92 18.66 -8.14
C THR A 138 -18.40 17.22 -7.94
N THR A 139 -17.76 16.29 -8.62
CA THR A 139 -18.06 14.85 -8.47
C THR A 139 -17.10 14.15 -7.52
N ASP A 140 -16.02 14.79 -7.22
CA ASP A 140 -14.86 14.31 -6.51
C ASP A 140 -15.10 14.13 -5.00
N ILE A 141 -14.36 13.18 -4.44
CA ILE A 141 -14.16 13.06 -2.99
C ILE A 141 -12.73 13.49 -2.72
N PRO A 142 -12.49 14.57 -1.94
CA PRO A 142 -11.15 15.15 -1.78
C PRO A 142 -10.09 14.19 -1.23
N GLU A 143 -10.50 13.09 -0.60
CA GLU A 143 -9.65 12.08 0.01
C GLU A 143 -9.30 10.94 -0.94
N ASP A 144 -9.83 10.91 -2.16
CA ASP A 144 -9.61 9.80 -3.07
C ASP A 144 -8.19 9.80 -3.68
N PHE A 145 -7.77 8.66 -4.18
CA PHE A 145 -6.46 8.45 -4.77
C PHE A 145 -6.54 7.56 -6.02
N GLN A 146 -5.57 7.76 -6.91
CA GLN A 146 -5.49 6.99 -8.15
C GLN A 146 -4.74 5.66 -7.93
N ILE A 147 -5.33 4.58 -8.42
CA ILE A 147 -4.74 3.24 -8.43
C ILE A 147 -4.28 2.93 -9.85
N THR A 148 -2.97 2.67 -10.05
CA THR A 148 -2.38 2.40 -11.35
C THR A 148 -2.03 0.91 -11.52
N PRO A 149 -2.20 0.30 -12.73
CA PRO A 149 -2.05 -1.13 -12.91
C PRO A 149 -0.61 -1.63 -13.05
N SER A 150 0.32 -0.79 -13.51
CA SER A 150 1.55 -1.22 -14.17
C SER A 150 2.53 -2.08 -13.34
N THR A 151 2.54 -1.94 -12.00
CA THR A 151 3.37 -2.75 -11.10
C THR A 151 2.67 -3.04 -9.78
N GLY A 152 1.38 -2.71 -9.72
CA GLY A 152 0.63 -2.60 -8.48
C GLY A 152 0.84 -1.25 -7.79
N PHE A 153 -0.16 -0.82 -7.08
CA PHE A 153 -0.18 0.43 -6.32
C PHE A 153 -0.02 0.13 -4.83
N SER A 154 1.07 0.60 -4.24
CA SER A 154 1.34 0.41 -2.80
C SER A 154 0.94 1.63 -2.01
N ILE A 155 0.13 1.43 -0.97
CA ILE A 155 -0.34 2.51 -0.11
C ILE A 155 -0.41 2.06 1.35
N GLN A 156 -0.11 2.95 2.27
CA GLN A 156 -0.29 2.68 3.70
C GLN A 156 -1.74 2.93 4.10
N VAL A 157 -2.34 1.97 4.81
CA VAL A 157 -3.69 2.10 5.36
C VAL A 157 -3.70 3.18 6.44
N PRO A 158 -4.48 4.26 6.27
CA PRO A 158 -4.51 5.35 7.22
C PRO A 158 -5.17 4.96 8.55
N GLN A 159 -4.92 5.76 9.59
CA GLN A 159 -5.53 5.53 10.91
C GLN A 159 -7.06 5.63 10.82
N ASN A 160 -7.74 4.74 11.53
CA ASN A 160 -9.19 4.60 11.58
C ASN A 160 -9.85 4.02 10.31
N ALA A 161 -9.12 3.75 9.23
CA ALA A 161 -9.67 3.10 8.06
C ALA A 161 -10.10 1.66 8.38
N LYS A 162 -11.29 1.30 7.92
CA LYS A 162 -11.87 -0.05 8.03
C LYS A 162 -12.29 -0.59 6.68
N TYR A 163 -12.58 0.30 5.74
CA TYR A 163 -13.05 -0.03 4.40
C TYR A 163 -12.22 0.70 3.36
N LEU A 164 -12.11 0.10 2.19
CA LEU A 164 -11.57 0.68 0.98
C LEU A 164 -12.65 0.58 -0.09
N PHE A 165 -13.08 1.73 -0.61
CA PHE A 165 -13.94 1.81 -1.76
C PHE A 165 -13.09 1.92 -3.01
N ILE A 166 -13.46 1.19 -4.07
CA ILE A 166 -12.76 1.19 -5.36
C ILE A 166 -13.78 1.36 -6.47
N SER A 167 -13.51 2.25 -7.41
CA SER A 167 -14.42 2.55 -8.48
C SER A 167 -13.70 2.93 -9.78
N MET A 168 -14.48 2.91 -10.86
CA MET A 168 -14.12 3.56 -12.11
C MET A 168 -14.15 5.09 -11.95
N LEU A 169 -13.29 5.78 -12.68
CA LEU A 169 -13.41 7.21 -12.93
C LEU A 169 -13.92 7.41 -14.35
N ASP A 170 -15.15 7.89 -14.47
CA ASP A 170 -15.76 8.23 -15.74
C ASP A 170 -16.75 9.39 -15.55
N SER A 171 -17.12 10.02 -16.66
CA SER A 171 -18.16 11.05 -16.72
C SER A 171 -19.53 10.52 -17.15
N TRP A 172 -19.56 9.28 -17.70
CA TRP A 172 -20.77 8.68 -18.25
C TRP A 172 -20.81 7.16 -18.09
N TYR A 173 -21.14 6.66 -16.92
CA TYR A 173 -21.14 5.24 -16.56
C TYR A 173 -22.11 4.33 -17.35
N PRO A 174 -23.30 4.79 -17.83
CA PRO A 174 -24.28 3.91 -18.48
C PRO A 174 -23.80 3.23 -19.76
N ASP A 175 -22.88 3.82 -20.50
CA ASP A 175 -22.32 3.24 -21.74
C ASP A 175 -21.11 2.33 -21.50
N ASN A 176 -20.57 2.34 -20.28
CA ASN A 176 -19.48 1.45 -19.93
C ASN A 176 -19.90 -0.01 -20.05
N THR A 177 -19.15 -0.78 -20.80
CA THR A 177 -19.31 -2.23 -20.90
C THR A 177 -17.98 -2.95 -20.69
N SER A 178 -18.04 -4.18 -20.23
CA SER A 178 -16.89 -5.05 -20.13
C SER A 178 -17.34 -6.50 -20.32
N PRO A 179 -16.53 -7.35 -20.96
CA PRO A 179 -16.82 -8.78 -21.06
C PRO A 179 -16.76 -9.47 -19.70
N ASN A 180 -16.02 -8.90 -18.74
CA ASN A 180 -15.87 -9.42 -17.38
C ASN A 180 -15.86 -8.26 -16.38
N GLN A 181 -16.09 -8.58 -15.10
CA GLN A 181 -15.84 -7.64 -14.01
C GLN A 181 -14.34 -7.32 -13.96
N ILE A 182 -14.00 -6.16 -13.39
CA ILE A 182 -12.62 -5.81 -13.09
C ILE A 182 -12.22 -6.58 -11.84
N ALA A 183 -11.26 -7.50 -11.96
CA ALA A 183 -10.71 -8.21 -10.82
C ALA A 183 -9.67 -7.33 -10.11
N VAL A 184 -9.92 -6.99 -8.86
CA VAL A 184 -9.00 -6.22 -8.03
C VAL A 184 -8.46 -7.09 -6.92
N THR A 185 -7.15 -7.27 -6.89
CA THR A 185 -6.45 -8.02 -5.84
C THR A 185 -5.81 -7.06 -4.85
N ILE A 186 -6.05 -7.28 -3.57
CA ILE A 186 -5.49 -6.50 -2.47
C ILE A 186 -4.67 -7.43 -1.59
N GLU A 187 -3.39 -7.10 -1.44
CA GLU A 187 -2.43 -7.91 -0.69
C GLU A 187 -1.78 -7.09 0.42
N LYS A 188 -1.74 -7.62 1.63
CA LYS A 188 -0.95 -7.05 2.71
C LYS A 188 0.53 -7.28 2.43
N GLN A 189 1.30 -6.20 2.34
CA GLN A 189 2.75 -6.28 2.22
C GLN A 189 3.40 -6.52 3.58
N THR A 190 4.24 -7.52 3.68
CA THR A 190 5.07 -7.76 4.86
C THR A 190 6.52 -7.45 4.52
N ILE A 191 7.15 -6.60 5.34
CA ILE A 191 8.59 -6.38 5.24
C ILE A 191 9.26 -7.61 5.85
N GLY A 192 9.65 -8.55 5.00
CA GLY A 192 10.43 -9.71 5.39
C GLY A 192 11.92 -9.43 5.27
N PHE A 193 12.67 -9.54 6.35
CA PHE A 193 14.12 -9.65 6.23
C PHE A 193 14.45 -11.10 5.83
N PRO A 194 15.19 -11.34 4.74
CA PRO A 194 15.65 -12.68 4.41
C PRO A 194 16.34 -13.32 5.61
N LEU A 195 16.06 -14.59 5.87
CA LEU A 195 16.56 -15.30 7.06
C LEU A 195 18.09 -15.24 7.17
N GLU A 196 18.80 -15.22 6.05
CA GLU A 196 20.24 -15.06 5.98
C GLU A 196 20.74 -13.75 6.60
N TYR A 197 20.02 -12.64 6.46
CA TYR A 197 20.40 -11.36 7.09
C TYR A 197 20.15 -11.38 8.59
N VAL A 198 19.05 -11.99 9.03
CA VAL A 198 18.77 -12.18 10.46
C VAL A 198 19.88 -13.03 11.10
N LEU A 199 20.26 -14.13 10.45
CA LEU A 199 21.35 -14.98 10.90
C LEU A 199 22.69 -14.26 10.90
N ALA A 200 22.99 -13.45 9.86
CA ALA A 200 24.22 -12.68 9.80
C ALA A 200 24.29 -11.66 10.94
N ILE A 201 23.20 -10.95 11.25
CA ILE A 201 23.13 -10.00 12.38
C ILE A 201 23.38 -10.72 13.71
N ILE A 202 22.76 -11.89 13.92
CA ILE A 202 22.95 -12.70 15.13
C ILE A 202 24.41 -13.16 15.27
N ILE A 203 25.03 -13.63 14.19
CA ILE A 203 26.44 -14.06 14.19
C ILE A 203 27.37 -12.89 14.51
N ILE A 204 27.16 -11.71 13.89
CA ILE A 204 27.95 -10.51 14.15
C ILE A 204 27.82 -10.09 15.62
N ALA A 205 26.60 -10.06 16.15
CA ALA A 205 26.35 -9.73 17.55
C ALA A 205 27.08 -10.71 18.51
N ALA A 206 27.04 -12.01 18.21
CA ALA A 206 27.74 -13.03 18.98
C ALA A 206 29.27 -12.82 18.96
N ILE A 207 29.85 -12.55 17.79
CA ILE A 207 31.29 -12.26 17.66
C ILE A 207 31.68 -11.02 18.50
N VAL A 208 30.90 -9.96 18.43
CA VAL A 208 31.14 -8.72 19.21
C VAL A 208 31.12 -9.02 20.71
N LEU A 209 30.16 -9.80 21.19
CA LEU A 209 30.06 -10.19 22.59
C LEU A 209 31.28 -11.02 23.05
N ILE A 210 31.72 -11.97 22.21
CA ILE A 210 32.91 -12.79 22.50
C ILE A 210 34.16 -11.92 22.60
N VAL A 211 34.37 -10.99 21.66
CA VAL A 211 35.50 -10.07 21.66
C VAL A 211 35.48 -9.19 22.92
N LEU A 212 34.33 -8.62 23.28
CA LEU A 212 34.17 -7.84 24.51
C LEU A 212 34.48 -8.65 25.75
N PHE A 213 34.02 -9.89 25.82
CA PHE A 213 34.32 -10.80 26.94
C PHE A 213 35.83 -11.01 27.12
N PHE A 214 36.57 -11.29 26.04
CA PHE A 214 38.02 -11.46 26.13
C PHE A 214 38.75 -10.18 26.51
N ILE A 215 38.32 -9.03 26.05
CA ILE A 215 38.88 -7.72 26.43
C ILE A 215 38.68 -7.47 27.93
N LEU A 216 37.48 -7.68 28.45
CA LEU A 216 37.18 -7.47 29.86
C LEU A 216 37.94 -8.47 30.77
N LYS A 217 38.05 -9.75 30.36
CA LYS A 217 38.82 -10.75 31.06
C LYS A 217 40.32 -10.44 31.08
N GLY A 218 40.87 -9.91 29.98
CA GLY A 218 42.24 -9.49 29.89
C GLY A 218 42.59 -8.30 30.78
N ARG A 219 41.63 -7.39 30.99
CA ARG A 219 41.82 -6.22 31.91
C ARG A 219 41.90 -6.65 33.38
N LYS A 220 41.10 -7.64 33.83
CA LYS A 220 41.12 -8.14 35.21
C LYS A 220 42.43 -8.84 35.58
N LYS A 221 43.19 -9.41 34.64
CA LYS A 221 44.50 -10.04 34.90
C LYS A 221 45.66 -9.06 35.07
N LYS A 222 45.49 -7.80 34.66
CA LYS A 222 46.54 -6.76 34.76
C LYS A 222 46.41 -5.89 36.02
N GLN A 223 45.36 -6.10 36.82
CA GLN A 223 45.15 -5.36 38.10
C GLN A 223 45.53 -6.19 39.35
N LYS A 224 46.00 -7.42 39.15
CA LYS A 224 46.65 -8.25 40.20
C LYS A 224 48.15 -8.31 39.95
#